data_b1003f2e2213ee4178b6b19b60b3ecb4
#
_entry.id   b1003f2e2213ee4178b6b19b60b3ecb4
#
_cell.length_a   1.000
_cell.length_b   1.000
_cell.length_c   1.000
_cell.angle_alpha   90.00
_cell.angle_beta   90.00
_cell.angle_gamma   90.00
#
_symmetry.space_group_name_H-M   'P 1'
#
loop_
_entity.id
_entity.type
_entity.pdbx_description
1 polymer ?
#
loop_
_entity_poly.entity_id
_entity_poly.type
_entity_poly.pdbx_seq_one_letter_code
_entity_poly.pdbx_strand_id
1 'polypeptide(L)'
;MGNRRRELGEQMKVWAGLGAAAVLTGAVVFVANTGSFAADTPPTIEEDFSHPGAERILADHGLKVFKGDGHIWFDTSRSYDTGEQCPVGQIQVEKALDVAPYGVWYCFKTKGTEGYLTLEVPGTFGIRGGSEPLEATANLPEGPKTYQIEPNKPVAISPGTGTEPPKAILVELRLSGAAS
;
A
#
# COMPACT_ATOMS: atom_id res chain seq x y z
N MET A 1 17.31 -36.65 -37.59
CA MET A 1 18.46 -35.95 -38.16
C MET A 1 18.36 -34.52 -37.64
N GLY A 2 19.23 -33.94 -36.87
CA GLY A 2 20.56 -34.25 -36.42
C GLY A 2 20.85 -33.53 -35.11
N ASN A 3 21.52 -34.25 -34.38
CA ASN A 3 22.20 -34.09 -33.12
C ASN A 3 23.21 -32.91 -33.12
N ARG A 4 23.29 -32.11 -32.07
CA ARG A 4 24.60 -31.57 -31.65
C ARG A 4 24.60 -31.19 -30.16
N ARG A 5 25.13 -32.12 -29.37
CA ARG A 5 25.76 -31.88 -28.06
C ARG A 5 27.03 -31.07 -28.27
N ARG A 6 27.36 -30.19 -27.34
CA ARG A 6 28.70 -29.78 -26.88
C ARG A 6 28.50 -29.31 -25.44
N GLU A 7 28.81 -30.01 -24.47
CA GLU A 7 30.05 -30.47 -23.79
C GLU A 7 31.08 -29.36 -23.52
N LEU A 8 31.31 -29.21 -22.19
CA LEU A 8 32.57 -29.08 -21.46
C LEU A 8 33.33 -27.75 -21.50
N GLY A 9 33.63 -27.31 -20.29
CA GLY A 9 34.69 -26.37 -19.98
C GLY A 9 34.86 -26.12 -18.49
N GLU A 10 35.31 -27.17 -17.75
CA GLU A 10 35.98 -27.00 -16.45
C GLU A 10 37.22 -26.15 -16.61
N GLN A 11 37.43 -25.20 -15.72
CA GLN A 11 38.77 -24.71 -15.37
C GLN A 11 38.82 -24.39 -13.86
N MET A 12 39.22 -25.39 -13.11
CA MET A 12 39.86 -25.24 -11.81
C MET A 12 41.21 -24.54 -12.01
N LYS A 13 41.49 -23.48 -11.27
CA LYS A 13 42.86 -23.02 -10.99
C LYS A 13 43.09 -22.86 -9.51
N VAL A 14 43.68 -23.90 -8.97
CA VAL A 14 44.32 -23.92 -7.65
C VAL A 14 45.63 -23.14 -7.78
N TRP A 15 45.87 -22.19 -6.88
CA TRP A 15 47.20 -21.64 -6.64
C TRP A 15 47.52 -21.82 -5.15
N ALA A 16 48.40 -22.75 -4.89
CA ALA A 16 49.11 -22.87 -3.62
C ALA A 16 50.39 -22.02 -3.72
N GLY A 17 50.69 -21.27 -2.69
CA GLY A 17 51.91 -20.55 -2.52
C GLY A 17 52.26 -20.38 -1.04
N LEU A 18 53.16 -21.24 -0.56
CA LEU A 18 53.81 -21.13 0.76
C LEU A 18 54.79 -19.96 0.75
N GLY A 19 54.87 -19.23 1.85
CA GLY A 19 55.97 -18.31 2.13
C GLY A 19 55.97 -17.94 3.61
N ALA A 20 56.82 -18.60 4.38
CA ALA A 20 57.10 -18.31 5.79
C ALA A 20 58.15 -17.19 5.88
N ALA A 21 57.96 -16.19 6.74
CA ALA A 21 59.03 -15.47 7.45
C ALA A 21 58.51 -14.81 8.71
N ALA A 22 59.01 -15.26 9.81
CA ALA A 22 58.80 -14.67 11.12
C ALA A 22 59.69 -13.44 11.34
N VAL A 23 59.09 -12.33 11.81
CA VAL A 23 59.80 -11.25 12.49
C VAL A 23 58.97 -10.80 13.69
N LEU A 24 59.47 -11.11 14.89
CA LEU A 24 58.99 -10.62 16.16
C LEU A 24 59.49 -9.18 16.35
N THR A 25 58.61 -8.21 16.34
CA THR A 25 58.82 -6.92 16.96
C THR A 25 57.56 -6.48 17.65
N GLY A 26 57.67 -6.31 18.97
CA GLY A 26 56.61 -5.86 19.83
C GLY A 26 56.12 -4.47 19.45
N ALA A 27 54.85 -4.36 19.30
CA ALA A 27 54.11 -3.10 19.20
C ALA A 27 52.96 -3.10 20.17
N VAL A 28 53.00 -2.13 21.08
CA VAL A 28 51.98 -1.77 22.02
C VAL A 28 50.63 -1.64 21.30
N VAL A 29 49.67 -2.52 21.64
CA VAL A 29 48.32 -2.41 21.15
C VAL A 29 47.64 -1.30 21.92
N PHE A 30 47.55 -0.10 21.32
CA PHE A 30 46.53 0.87 21.67
C PHE A 30 45.19 0.30 21.14
N VAL A 31 44.40 -0.25 22.04
CA VAL A 31 43.00 -0.53 21.79
C VAL A 31 42.29 0.83 21.71
N ALA A 32 42.29 1.42 20.51
CA ALA A 32 41.36 2.48 20.20
C ALA A 32 39.96 1.85 20.18
N ASN A 33 39.26 1.99 21.29
CA ASN A 33 37.85 1.65 21.39
C ASN A 33 37.09 2.67 20.53
N THR A 34 37.08 2.47 19.22
CA THR A 34 36.17 3.19 18.33
C THR A 34 34.80 2.63 18.63
N GLY A 35 34.16 3.19 19.64
CA GLY A 35 32.73 3.04 19.83
C GLY A 35 32.06 3.49 18.54
N SER A 36 31.62 2.54 17.73
CA SER A 36 30.66 2.80 16.68
C SER A 36 29.40 3.31 17.41
N PHE A 37 29.26 4.63 17.45
CA PHE A 37 27.94 5.20 17.69
C PHE A 37 27.11 4.78 16.50
N ALA A 38 26.41 3.64 16.62
CA ALA A 38 25.24 3.41 15.81
C ALA A 38 24.38 4.65 16.03
N ALA A 39 24.22 5.45 14.98
CA ALA A 39 23.21 6.49 14.99
C ALA A 39 21.88 5.73 15.16
N ASP A 40 21.40 5.67 16.41
CA ASP A 40 20.03 5.32 16.67
C ASP A 40 19.21 6.35 15.89
N THR A 41 18.76 5.95 14.71
CA THR A 41 17.67 6.63 14.04
C THR A 41 16.55 6.66 15.06
N PRO A 42 16.12 7.83 15.55
CA PRO A 42 15.03 7.85 16.52
C PRO A 42 13.88 7.08 15.90
N PRO A 43 13.23 6.17 16.64
CA PRO A 43 12.07 5.47 16.12
C PRO A 43 11.13 6.54 15.59
N THR A 44 10.79 6.45 14.31
CA THR A 44 9.72 7.26 13.73
C THR A 44 8.53 6.98 14.62
N ILE A 45 8.07 7.97 15.38
CA ILE A 45 6.84 7.89 16.13
C ILE A 45 5.75 7.91 15.04
N GLU A 46 5.53 6.79 14.38
CA GLU A 46 4.27 6.54 13.72
C GLU A 46 3.27 6.43 14.85
N GLU A 47 2.57 7.52 15.08
CA GLU A 47 1.44 7.52 15.98
C GLU A 47 0.42 6.52 15.42
N ASP A 48 0.35 5.37 16.08
CA ASP A 48 -0.44 4.22 15.68
C ASP A 48 -1.91 4.44 16.08
N PHE A 49 -2.54 5.46 15.52
CA PHE A 49 -3.91 5.82 15.82
C PHE A 49 -4.87 4.86 15.11
N SER A 50 -5.45 3.96 15.89
CA SER A 50 -6.67 3.29 15.45
C SER A 50 -7.72 4.33 15.11
N HIS A 51 -8.39 4.18 13.96
CA HIS A 51 -9.42 5.11 13.52
C HIS A 51 -10.55 5.20 14.57
N PRO A 52 -10.91 6.40 15.08
CA PRO A 52 -11.99 6.54 16.05
C PRO A 52 -13.30 6.00 15.50
N GLY A 53 -13.97 5.12 16.25
CA GLY A 53 -15.24 4.55 15.85
C GLY A 53 -15.17 3.42 14.82
N ALA A 54 -13.99 2.82 14.57
CA ALA A 54 -13.82 1.72 13.61
C ALA A 54 -14.78 0.55 13.85
N GLU A 55 -14.99 0.15 15.10
CA GLU A 55 -15.91 -0.92 15.46
C GLU A 55 -17.38 -0.61 15.09
N ARG A 56 -17.81 0.64 15.30
CA ARG A 56 -19.16 1.08 14.94
C ARG A 56 -19.32 1.15 13.42
N ILE A 57 -18.32 1.67 12.70
CA ILE A 57 -18.32 1.71 11.23
C ILE A 57 -18.43 0.30 10.67
N LEU A 58 -17.71 -0.65 11.26
CA LEU A 58 -17.81 -2.05 10.85
C LEU A 58 -19.21 -2.63 11.13
N ALA A 59 -19.76 -2.40 12.32
CA ALA A 59 -21.08 -2.94 12.72
C ALA A 59 -22.22 -2.36 11.88
N ASP A 60 -22.22 -1.05 11.63
CA ASP A 60 -23.34 -0.34 10.99
C ASP A 60 -23.24 -0.34 9.46
N HIS A 61 -22.02 -0.39 8.90
CA HIS A 61 -21.77 -0.19 7.46
C HIS A 61 -20.98 -1.32 6.79
N GLY A 62 -20.50 -2.31 7.56
CA GLY A 62 -19.67 -3.42 7.03
C GLY A 62 -18.34 -2.96 6.45
N LEU A 63 -17.84 -1.78 6.84
CA LEU A 63 -16.60 -1.20 6.39
C LEU A 63 -15.52 -1.34 7.47
N LYS A 64 -14.39 -1.98 7.13
CA LYS A 64 -13.24 -2.06 8.01
C LYS A 64 -12.33 -0.87 7.77
N VAL A 65 -12.12 -0.05 8.80
CA VAL A 65 -11.12 1.01 8.83
C VAL A 65 -10.14 0.71 9.95
N PHE A 66 -8.85 1.01 9.73
CA PHE A 66 -7.79 0.64 10.68
C PHE A 66 -7.11 1.88 11.26
N LYS A 67 -6.30 2.57 10.47
CA LYS A 67 -5.46 3.69 10.89
C LYS A 67 -5.67 4.88 9.98
N GLY A 68 -5.48 6.07 10.53
CA GLY A 68 -5.51 7.30 9.77
C GLY A 68 -5.06 8.47 10.64
N ASP A 69 -4.63 9.54 10.00
CA ASP A 69 -4.19 10.78 10.65
C ASP A 69 -5.33 11.79 10.91
N GLY A 70 -6.58 11.39 10.61
CA GLY A 70 -7.76 12.22 10.80
C GLY A 70 -8.03 13.22 9.67
N HIS A 71 -7.25 13.19 8.59
CA HIS A 71 -7.48 14.03 7.42
C HIS A 71 -8.41 13.40 6.39
N ILE A 72 -8.58 12.07 6.42
CA ILE A 72 -9.59 11.32 5.68
C ILE A 72 -10.42 10.56 6.70
N TRP A 73 -11.74 10.71 6.67
CA TRP A 73 -12.63 9.95 7.56
C TRP A 73 -13.92 9.52 6.87
N PHE A 74 -14.46 8.39 7.32
CA PHE A 74 -15.73 7.87 6.85
C PHE A 74 -16.88 8.81 7.25
N ASP A 75 -17.77 9.13 6.30
CA ASP A 75 -18.95 9.97 6.52
C ASP A 75 -20.23 9.11 6.55
N THR A 76 -20.47 8.36 5.48
CA THR A 76 -21.67 7.53 5.34
C THR A 76 -21.49 6.45 4.27
N SER A 77 -22.39 5.48 4.25
CA SER A 77 -22.56 4.59 3.11
C SER A 77 -23.91 4.82 2.43
N ARG A 78 -23.97 4.53 1.14
CA ARG A 78 -25.17 4.65 0.31
C ARG A 78 -25.34 3.38 -0.53
N SER A 79 -26.55 2.90 -0.58
CA SER A 79 -26.89 1.69 -1.31
C SER A 79 -27.25 2.01 -2.77
N TYR A 80 -26.96 1.11 -3.70
CA TYR A 80 -27.24 1.31 -5.13
C TYR A 80 -28.74 1.41 -5.44
N ASP A 81 -29.60 0.77 -4.66
CA ASP A 81 -31.04 0.85 -4.84
C ASP A 81 -31.63 2.24 -4.54
N THR A 82 -30.94 3.06 -3.75
CA THR A 82 -31.36 4.45 -3.55
C THR A 82 -31.02 5.36 -4.73
N GLY A 83 -30.05 4.98 -5.57
CA GLY A 83 -29.56 5.78 -6.67
C GLY A 83 -28.75 7.03 -6.27
N GLU A 84 -28.58 7.27 -4.98
CA GLU A 84 -27.88 8.44 -4.46
C GLU A 84 -26.40 8.14 -4.28
N GLN A 85 -25.56 8.77 -5.08
CA GLN A 85 -24.11 8.74 -4.93
C GLN A 85 -23.61 9.64 -3.81
N CYS A 86 -22.32 9.51 -3.47
CA CYS A 86 -21.66 10.42 -2.53
C CYS A 86 -21.69 11.86 -3.06
N PRO A 87 -21.82 12.87 -2.18
CA PRO A 87 -21.71 14.26 -2.57
C PRO A 87 -20.44 14.57 -3.36
N VAL A 88 -20.54 15.51 -4.31
CA VAL A 88 -19.35 16.00 -5.04
C VAL A 88 -18.36 16.60 -4.04
N GLY A 89 -17.06 16.36 -4.26
CA GLY A 89 -16.00 16.77 -3.34
C GLY A 89 -15.69 15.75 -2.24
N GLN A 90 -16.51 14.72 -2.07
CA GLN A 90 -16.17 13.57 -1.23
C GLN A 90 -15.53 12.46 -2.05
N ILE A 91 -14.62 11.71 -1.43
CA ILE A 91 -14.11 10.48 -2.02
C ILE A 91 -15.25 9.45 -1.98
N GLN A 92 -15.48 8.79 -3.12
CA GLN A 92 -16.45 7.71 -3.26
C GLN A 92 -15.73 6.42 -3.59
N VAL A 93 -15.88 5.41 -2.75
CA VAL A 93 -15.38 4.04 -3.03
C VAL A 93 -16.56 3.16 -3.37
N GLU A 94 -16.48 2.49 -4.52
CA GLU A 94 -17.53 1.65 -5.06
C GLU A 94 -17.21 0.17 -4.80
N LYS A 95 -18.07 -0.49 -4.04
CA LYS A 95 -17.98 -1.91 -3.72
C LYS A 95 -19.13 -2.68 -4.37
N ALA A 96 -18.79 -3.74 -5.09
CA ALA A 96 -19.78 -4.70 -5.59
C ALA A 96 -20.26 -5.64 -4.48
N LEU A 97 -21.52 -6.05 -4.55
CA LEU A 97 -22.15 -7.05 -3.71
C LEU A 97 -22.77 -8.14 -4.59
N ASP A 98 -22.70 -9.40 -4.15
CA ASP A 98 -23.27 -10.53 -4.90
C ASP A 98 -24.80 -10.60 -4.85
N VAL A 99 -25.40 -9.88 -3.90
CA VAL A 99 -26.85 -9.82 -3.67
C VAL A 99 -27.34 -8.39 -3.65
N ALA A 100 -28.65 -8.21 -3.86
CA ALA A 100 -29.25 -6.87 -3.75
C ALA A 100 -28.84 -6.19 -2.43
N PRO A 101 -28.46 -4.91 -2.49
CA PRO A 101 -28.60 -3.92 -3.58
C PRO A 101 -27.52 -3.96 -4.67
N TYR A 102 -26.75 -5.02 -4.78
CA TYR A 102 -25.67 -5.27 -5.76
C TYR A 102 -24.47 -4.33 -5.69
N GLY A 103 -24.53 -3.31 -4.86
CA GLY A 103 -23.40 -2.40 -4.62
C GLY A 103 -23.67 -1.41 -3.51
N VAL A 104 -22.57 -0.86 -3.01
CA VAL A 104 -22.57 0.20 -2.00
C VAL A 104 -21.49 1.22 -2.33
N TRP A 105 -21.80 2.47 -2.11
CA TRP A 105 -20.85 3.58 -2.11
C TRP A 105 -20.46 3.92 -0.68
N TYR A 106 -19.18 3.89 -0.38
CA TYR A 106 -18.62 4.45 0.86
C TYR A 106 -18.13 5.86 0.59
N CYS A 107 -18.63 6.82 1.37
CA CYS A 107 -18.34 8.24 1.21
C CYS A 107 -17.36 8.68 2.30
N PHE A 108 -16.28 9.35 1.89
CA PHE A 108 -15.29 9.88 2.83
C PHE A 108 -15.14 11.38 2.64
N LYS A 109 -15.07 12.08 3.76
CA LYS A 109 -14.70 13.50 3.82
C LYS A 109 -13.21 13.66 4.00
N THR A 110 -12.70 14.81 3.55
CA THR A 110 -11.28 15.15 3.66
C THR A 110 -11.10 16.53 4.28
N LYS A 111 -9.92 16.76 4.87
CA LYS A 111 -9.50 18.06 5.39
C LYS A 111 -8.02 18.26 5.07
N GLY A 112 -7.71 19.40 4.42
CA GLY A 112 -6.34 19.69 3.96
C GLY A 112 -5.99 18.93 2.69
N THR A 113 -4.72 18.99 2.33
CA THR A 113 -4.18 18.46 1.06
C THR A 113 -3.32 17.21 1.25
N GLU A 114 -3.03 16.85 2.49
CA GLU A 114 -2.24 15.67 2.87
C GLU A 114 -3.02 14.85 3.88
N GLY A 115 -2.76 13.55 3.92
CA GLY A 115 -3.38 12.66 4.88
C GLY A 115 -3.57 11.25 4.34
N TYR A 116 -3.87 10.30 5.23
CA TYR A 116 -4.09 8.92 4.84
C TYR A 116 -5.17 8.23 5.69
N LEU A 117 -5.71 7.16 5.13
CA LEU A 117 -6.60 6.22 5.80
C LEU A 117 -6.32 4.81 5.29
N THR A 118 -6.03 3.87 6.20
CA THR A 118 -5.95 2.45 5.87
C THR A 118 -7.27 1.76 6.18
N LEU A 119 -7.71 0.89 5.28
CA LEU A 119 -9.02 0.26 5.32
C LEU A 119 -8.97 -1.09 4.58
N GLU A 120 -10.07 -1.83 4.60
CA GLU A 120 -10.23 -3.05 3.81
C GLU A 120 -11.61 -3.04 3.15
N VAL A 121 -11.62 -2.92 1.82
CA VAL A 121 -12.85 -2.95 1.02
C VAL A 121 -12.72 -4.00 -0.08
N PRO A 122 -13.05 -5.26 0.21
CA PRO A 122 -13.06 -6.30 -0.82
C PRO A 122 -14.20 -6.05 -1.82
N GLY A 123 -13.93 -6.36 -3.09
CA GLY A 123 -14.88 -6.13 -4.18
C GLY A 123 -14.91 -4.68 -4.66
N THR A 124 -13.87 -3.90 -4.39
CA THR A 124 -13.73 -2.54 -4.95
C THR A 124 -13.53 -2.59 -6.44
N PHE A 125 -14.37 -1.88 -7.19
CA PHE A 125 -14.26 -1.80 -8.65
C PHE A 125 -14.11 -0.40 -9.21
N GLY A 126 -14.40 0.64 -8.42
CA GLY A 126 -14.23 2.03 -8.81
C GLY A 126 -13.99 2.95 -7.61
N ILE A 127 -13.31 4.06 -7.89
CA ILE A 127 -13.12 5.14 -6.92
C ILE A 127 -13.29 6.45 -7.66
N ARG A 128 -14.07 7.37 -7.09
CA ARG A 128 -14.11 8.78 -7.51
C ARG A 128 -13.37 9.62 -6.49
N GLY A 129 -12.42 10.45 -6.95
CA GLY A 129 -11.69 11.40 -6.12
C GLY A 129 -12.61 12.41 -5.43
N GLY A 130 -12.13 12.95 -4.32
CA GLY A 130 -12.72 14.08 -3.61
C GLY A 130 -12.30 15.41 -4.25
N SER A 131 -12.18 16.46 -3.43
CA SER A 131 -11.75 17.78 -3.89
C SER A 131 -10.25 17.87 -4.15
N GLU A 132 -9.46 16.98 -3.59
CA GLU A 132 -8.00 16.95 -3.67
C GLU A 132 -7.50 15.74 -4.48
N PRO A 133 -6.28 15.81 -5.06
CA PRO A 133 -5.64 14.66 -5.68
C PRO A 133 -5.49 13.51 -4.67
N LEU A 134 -5.77 12.29 -5.13
CA LEU A 134 -5.83 11.11 -4.29
C LEU A 134 -5.01 9.98 -4.90
N GLU A 135 -4.26 9.29 -4.07
CA GLU A 135 -3.69 7.97 -4.36
C GLU A 135 -4.53 6.91 -3.67
N ALA A 136 -4.86 5.85 -4.39
CA ALA A 136 -5.55 4.69 -3.84
C ALA A 136 -4.72 3.44 -4.09
N THR A 137 -4.39 2.69 -3.04
CA THR A 137 -3.68 1.42 -3.16
C THR A 137 -4.65 0.27 -2.96
N ALA A 138 -4.68 -0.64 -3.92
CA ALA A 138 -5.49 -1.85 -3.88
C ALA A 138 -4.63 -3.10 -4.09
N ASN A 139 -4.94 -4.16 -3.37
CA ASN A 139 -4.41 -5.49 -3.61
C ASN A 139 -5.26 -6.17 -4.69
N LEU A 140 -4.62 -6.49 -5.81
CA LEU A 140 -5.17 -7.25 -6.93
C LEU A 140 -4.66 -8.69 -6.89
N PRO A 141 -5.25 -9.64 -7.61
CA PRO A 141 -4.73 -11.01 -7.71
C PRO A 141 -3.28 -11.09 -8.19
N GLU A 142 -2.88 -10.15 -9.05
CA GLU A 142 -1.51 -10.03 -9.59
C GLU A 142 -0.54 -9.27 -8.67
N GLY A 143 -1.02 -8.67 -7.58
CA GLY A 143 -0.24 -7.91 -6.61
C GLY A 143 -0.79 -6.52 -6.32
N PRO A 144 -0.17 -5.77 -5.39
CA PRO A 144 -0.61 -4.43 -5.04
C PRO A 144 -0.38 -3.44 -6.19
N LYS A 145 -1.34 -2.52 -6.35
CA LYS A 145 -1.28 -1.46 -7.36
C LYS A 145 -1.80 -0.15 -6.78
N THR A 146 -1.09 0.94 -7.07
CA THR A 146 -1.49 2.31 -6.71
C THR A 146 -2.05 3.03 -7.92
N TYR A 147 -3.15 3.73 -7.71
CA TYR A 147 -3.89 4.49 -8.70
C TYR A 147 -3.84 5.97 -8.34
N GLN A 148 -3.50 6.81 -9.32
CA GLN A 148 -3.59 8.25 -9.21
C GLN A 148 -4.99 8.69 -9.63
N ILE A 149 -5.67 9.43 -8.78
CA ILE A 149 -7.07 9.83 -8.98
C ILE A 149 -7.16 11.34 -8.90
N GLU A 150 -7.52 11.95 -10.01
CA GLU A 150 -7.73 13.41 -10.07
C GLU A 150 -8.98 13.82 -9.29
N PRO A 151 -9.04 15.08 -8.84
CA PRO A 151 -10.20 15.61 -8.13
C PRO A 151 -11.51 15.39 -8.90
N ASN A 152 -12.51 14.82 -8.22
CA ASN A 152 -13.85 14.51 -8.74
C ASN A 152 -13.88 13.61 -9.99
N LYS A 153 -12.78 12.94 -10.34
CA LYS A 153 -12.74 11.99 -11.46
C LYS A 153 -12.91 10.55 -11.00
N PRO A 154 -13.71 9.75 -11.71
CA PRO A 154 -13.80 8.32 -11.45
C PRO A 154 -12.65 7.56 -12.11
N VAL A 155 -12.13 6.56 -11.41
CA VAL A 155 -11.12 5.62 -11.90
C VAL A 155 -11.59 4.20 -11.62
N ALA A 156 -11.56 3.34 -12.65
CA ALA A 156 -11.82 1.91 -12.48
C ALA A 156 -10.61 1.23 -11.82
N ILE A 157 -10.85 0.48 -10.76
CA ILE A 157 -9.81 -0.24 -10.01
C ILE A 157 -9.65 -1.66 -10.55
N SER A 158 -10.70 -2.45 -10.51
CA SER A 158 -10.76 -3.79 -11.08
C SER A 158 -12.22 -4.12 -11.33
N PRO A 159 -12.79 -3.65 -12.44
CA PRO A 159 -14.24 -3.70 -12.67
C PRO A 159 -14.78 -5.14 -12.84
N GLY A 160 -13.90 -6.15 -12.81
CA GLY A 160 -14.28 -7.51 -13.19
C GLY A 160 -14.39 -7.69 -14.68
N THR A 161 -14.66 -8.89 -15.14
CA THR A 161 -14.88 -9.21 -16.56
C THR A 161 -16.06 -10.18 -16.69
N GLY A 162 -17.04 -9.81 -17.50
CA GLY A 162 -18.22 -10.68 -17.73
C GLY A 162 -19.01 -10.94 -16.45
N THR A 163 -19.07 -12.21 -16.03
CA THR A 163 -19.77 -12.66 -14.80
C THR A 163 -18.84 -12.72 -13.57
N GLU A 164 -17.55 -12.44 -13.73
CA GLU A 164 -16.63 -12.46 -12.60
C GLU A 164 -16.74 -11.18 -11.77
N PRO A 165 -16.95 -11.29 -10.44
CA PRO A 165 -17.00 -10.12 -9.58
C PRO A 165 -15.62 -9.45 -9.46
N PRO A 166 -15.57 -8.16 -9.08
CA PRO A 166 -14.33 -7.46 -8.78
C PRO A 166 -13.55 -8.18 -7.67
N LYS A 167 -12.24 -8.39 -7.90
CA LYS A 167 -11.35 -9.09 -6.94
C LYS A 167 -10.42 -8.14 -6.19
N ALA A 168 -10.44 -6.85 -6.49
CA ALA A 168 -9.60 -5.88 -5.81
C ALA A 168 -10.04 -5.67 -4.36
N ILE A 169 -9.05 -5.52 -3.49
CA ILE A 169 -9.24 -5.14 -2.09
C ILE A 169 -8.56 -3.80 -1.90
N LEU A 170 -9.33 -2.71 -1.77
CA LEU A 170 -8.76 -1.41 -1.43
C LEU A 170 -8.20 -1.45 -0.01
N VAL A 171 -6.96 -0.98 0.15
CA VAL A 171 -6.23 -1.04 1.43
C VAL A 171 -5.75 0.31 1.94
N GLU A 172 -5.60 1.31 1.07
CA GLU A 172 -5.19 2.65 1.47
C GLU A 172 -5.78 3.74 0.57
N LEU A 173 -6.15 4.86 1.19
CA LEU A 173 -6.43 6.14 0.57
C LEU A 173 -5.43 7.15 1.10
N ARG A 174 -4.80 7.93 0.23
CA ARG A 174 -3.81 8.96 0.58
C ARG A 174 -4.04 10.22 -0.24
N LEU A 175 -4.14 11.37 0.43
CA LEU A 175 -4.11 12.66 -0.26
C LEU A 175 -2.67 12.95 -0.68
N SER A 176 -2.46 13.21 -1.96
CA SER A 176 -1.10 13.33 -2.53
C SER A 176 -0.58 14.76 -2.59
N GLY A 177 -1.32 15.72 -2.03
CA GLY A 177 -1.00 17.12 -2.17
C GLY A 177 -1.15 17.63 -3.61
N ALA A 178 -1.41 18.90 -3.80
CA ALA A 178 -1.25 19.48 -5.14
C ALA A 178 0.25 19.50 -5.44
N ALA A 179 0.67 18.83 -6.51
CA ALA A 179 2.03 19.02 -7.03
C ALA A 179 2.21 20.50 -7.36
N SER A 180 3.03 21.18 -6.56
CA SER A 180 3.38 22.60 -6.70
C SER A 180 4.34 22.83 -7.85
#